data_fecc7f77f36ab6bb29e405cf97dde2b6
#
_entry.id   fecc7f77f36ab6bb29e405cf97dde2b6
#
_cell.length_a   1.000
_cell.length_b   1.000
_cell.length_c   1.000
_cell.angle_alpha   90.00
_cell.angle_beta   90.00
_cell.angle_gamma   90.00
#
_symmetry.space_group_name_H-M   'P 1'
#
loop_
_entity.id
_entity.type
_entity.pdbx_description
1 polymer ?
#
loop_
_entity_poly.entity_id
_entity_poly.type
_entity_poly.pdbx_seq_one_letter_code
_entity_poly.pdbx_strand_id
1 'polypeptide(L)'
;MRFFIDTANVEDIKKANDMGVICGVTTNPSLIAKEGKNFNDVIKEITSIVDGPISGEVKATTIKAEDMIVEAREIAKIHKNMVVKIPMTVEGLKAVKVLSKEEIKTNVTLIFSANQALLAARAGATYVSPFLGRLDDISTDGLELIRTIADIFATHDIDTEIISASVRHPIHVTECALAGADIATVPYNVIEQMTKHPLTEQGIEKFKKDYEAVFGK
;
A
#
# COMPACT_ATOMS: atom_id res chain seq x y z
N MET A 1 -4.37 -9.68 7.64
CA MET A 1 -3.90 -8.71 6.62
C MET A 1 -4.14 -7.30 7.14
N ARG A 2 -3.13 -6.42 7.10
CA ARG A 2 -3.23 -5.01 7.49
C ARG A 2 -3.67 -4.16 6.30
N PHE A 3 -4.20 -2.95 6.59
CA PHE A 3 -4.58 -2.01 5.53
C PHE A 3 -3.69 -0.79 5.52
N PHE A 4 -3.20 -0.43 4.34
CA PHE A 4 -2.71 0.89 4.02
C PHE A 4 -3.73 1.59 3.13
N ILE A 5 -3.70 2.92 3.10
CA ILE A 5 -4.48 3.68 2.13
C ILE A 5 -3.59 4.09 0.95
N ASP A 6 -4.10 3.93 -0.28
CA ASP A 6 -3.37 4.30 -1.52
C ASP A 6 -3.84 5.66 -2.04
N THR A 7 -3.32 6.71 -1.45
CA THR A 7 -3.65 8.10 -1.84
C THR A 7 -2.61 9.09 -1.30
N ALA A 8 -2.52 10.26 -1.92
CA ALA A 8 -1.84 11.43 -1.38
C ALA A 8 -2.84 12.51 -0.90
N ASN A 9 -4.15 12.26 -1.05
CA ASN A 9 -5.19 13.17 -0.59
C ASN A 9 -5.33 13.12 0.93
N VAL A 10 -5.01 14.22 1.57
CA VAL A 10 -4.94 14.33 3.04
C VAL A 10 -6.32 14.15 3.68
N GLU A 11 -7.38 14.64 3.06
CA GLU A 11 -8.73 14.50 3.59
C GLU A 11 -9.23 13.05 3.57
N ASP A 12 -8.91 12.29 2.52
CA ASP A 12 -9.20 10.86 2.45
C ASP A 12 -8.41 10.07 3.50
N ILE A 13 -7.14 10.45 3.72
CA ILE A 13 -6.29 9.86 4.75
C ILE A 13 -6.87 10.12 6.14
N LYS A 14 -7.29 11.36 6.45
CA LYS A 14 -7.94 11.69 7.73
C LYS A 14 -9.18 10.85 7.97
N LYS A 15 -10.09 10.78 6.98
CA LYS A 15 -11.31 9.98 7.07
C LYS A 15 -11.04 8.51 7.35
N ALA A 16 -10.09 7.91 6.62
CA ALA A 16 -9.73 6.51 6.82
C ALA A 16 -9.03 6.27 8.16
N ASN A 17 -8.19 7.22 8.61
CA ASN A 17 -7.52 7.17 9.91
C ASN A 17 -8.54 7.28 11.07
N ASP A 18 -9.54 8.15 10.95
CA ASP A 18 -10.61 8.31 11.94
C ASP A 18 -11.48 7.05 12.08
N MET A 19 -11.60 6.24 11.01
CA MET A 19 -12.24 4.91 11.07
C MET A 19 -11.40 3.90 11.87
N GLY A 20 -10.11 4.16 12.11
CA GLY A 20 -9.21 3.26 12.85
C GLY A 20 -8.83 1.99 12.09
N VAL A 21 -9.00 1.96 10.76
CA VAL A 21 -8.80 0.74 9.94
C VAL A 21 -7.46 0.70 9.21
N ILE A 22 -6.78 1.84 9.06
CA ILE A 22 -5.50 1.91 8.36
C ILE A 22 -4.33 2.00 9.34
N CYS A 23 -3.18 1.47 8.95
CA CYS A 23 -1.94 1.55 9.72
C CYS A 23 -0.74 2.03 8.88
N GLY A 24 -0.97 2.56 7.68
CA GLY A 24 0.07 3.08 6.80
C GLY A 24 -0.50 3.71 5.54
N VAL A 25 0.38 4.29 4.73
CA VAL A 25 0.02 5.01 3.50
C VAL A 25 0.98 4.65 2.39
N THR A 26 0.46 4.41 1.19
CA THR A 26 1.28 4.38 -0.02
C THR A 26 0.96 5.59 -0.89
N THR A 27 2.00 6.24 -1.38
CA THR A 27 1.91 7.28 -2.39
C THR A 27 2.67 6.87 -3.66
N ASN A 28 2.53 7.64 -4.72
CA ASN A 28 3.33 7.52 -5.93
C ASN A 28 3.38 8.88 -6.63
N PRO A 29 4.29 9.08 -7.61
CA PRO A 29 4.41 10.36 -8.30
C PRO A 29 3.13 10.90 -8.91
N SER A 30 2.26 10.01 -9.43
CA SER A 30 0.98 10.41 -10.02
C SER A 30 -0.03 10.88 -8.98
N LEU A 31 -0.07 10.24 -7.80
CA LEU A 31 -0.93 10.66 -6.70
C LEU A 31 -0.48 12.00 -6.14
N ILE A 32 0.82 12.17 -5.90
CA ILE A 32 1.40 13.45 -5.43
C ILE A 32 1.11 14.59 -6.44
N ALA A 33 1.29 14.33 -7.75
CA ALA A 33 1.05 15.33 -8.79
C ALA A 33 -0.40 15.83 -8.81
N LYS A 34 -1.38 14.96 -8.50
CA LYS A 34 -2.81 15.32 -8.43
C LYS A 34 -3.12 16.33 -7.31
N GLU A 35 -2.36 16.32 -6.23
CA GLU A 35 -2.55 17.26 -5.12
C GLU A 35 -2.04 18.68 -5.43
N GLY A 36 -1.23 18.86 -6.48
CA GLY A 36 -0.70 20.16 -6.89
C GLY A 36 0.21 20.82 -5.85
N LYS A 37 0.66 20.07 -4.85
CA LYS A 37 1.53 20.53 -3.76
C LYS A 37 2.94 19.95 -3.89
N ASN A 38 3.89 20.54 -3.16
CA ASN A 38 5.25 20.03 -3.06
C ASN A 38 5.26 18.65 -2.35
N PHE A 39 6.08 17.72 -2.82
CA PHE A 39 6.23 16.38 -2.25
C PHE A 39 6.48 16.41 -0.73
N ASN A 40 7.46 17.20 -0.29
CA ASN A 40 7.84 17.25 1.12
C ASN A 40 6.70 17.77 2.02
N ASP A 41 5.91 18.73 1.52
CA ASP A 41 4.80 19.30 2.29
C ASP A 41 3.68 18.27 2.44
N VAL A 42 3.33 17.55 1.36
CA VAL A 42 2.34 16.47 1.40
C VAL A 42 2.79 15.36 2.36
N ILE A 43 4.03 14.90 2.26
CA ILE A 43 4.54 13.83 3.14
C ILE A 43 4.56 14.28 4.61
N LYS A 44 4.96 15.50 4.92
CA LYS A 44 4.92 16.02 6.29
C LYS A 44 3.50 16.07 6.85
N GLU A 45 2.53 16.48 6.03
CA GLU A 45 1.13 16.50 6.43
C GLU A 45 0.62 15.06 6.70
N ILE A 46 0.93 14.10 5.83
CA ILE A 46 0.58 12.68 6.01
C ILE A 46 1.22 12.10 7.29
N THR A 47 2.52 12.38 7.54
CA THR A 47 3.22 11.86 8.73
C THR A 47 2.68 12.43 10.04
N SER A 48 2.00 13.57 10.00
CA SER A 48 1.33 14.14 11.19
C SER A 48 -0.02 13.46 11.51
N ILE A 49 -0.59 12.70 10.56
CA ILE A 49 -1.91 12.06 10.70
C ILE A 49 -1.76 10.57 11.01
N VAL A 50 -0.88 9.86 10.28
CA VAL A 50 -0.73 8.41 10.38
C VAL A 50 0.60 8.06 11.04
N ASP A 51 0.54 7.40 12.21
CA ASP A 51 1.71 6.85 12.88
C ASP A 51 1.98 5.41 12.40
N GLY A 52 2.52 5.27 11.20
CA GLY A 52 2.84 4.01 10.58
C GLY A 52 3.68 4.18 9.32
N PRO A 53 4.02 3.09 8.60
CA PRO A 53 4.82 3.16 7.38
C PRO A 53 4.19 4.05 6.30
N ILE A 54 4.98 4.96 5.74
CA ILE A 54 4.54 5.87 4.67
C ILE A 54 5.49 5.73 3.50
N SER A 55 5.00 5.19 2.40
CA SER A 55 5.78 4.99 1.18
C SER A 55 5.83 6.25 0.34
N GLY A 56 7.02 6.86 0.24
CA GLY A 56 7.35 7.95 -0.66
C GLY A 56 8.29 7.48 -1.77
N GLU A 57 7.91 7.71 -3.03
CA GLU A 57 8.64 7.18 -4.19
C GLU A 57 9.68 8.16 -4.71
N VAL A 58 10.84 7.65 -5.14
CA VAL A 58 11.81 8.42 -5.90
C VAL A 58 11.19 8.98 -7.18
N LYS A 59 11.72 10.08 -7.70
CA LYS A 59 11.19 10.70 -8.92
C LYS A 59 11.23 9.74 -10.09
N ALA A 60 10.20 9.77 -10.93
CA ALA A 60 10.12 8.93 -12.13
C ALA A 60 11.28 9.17 -13.13
N THR A 61 11.95 10.32 -13.03
CA THR A 61 13.11 10.68 -13.84
C THR A 61 14.44 10.20 -13.28
N THR A 62 14.47 9.71 -12.03
CA THR A 62 15.68 9.20 -11.37
C THR A 62 15.86 7.73 -11.75
N ILE A 63 16.77 7.45 -12.69
CA ILE A 63 16.92 6.12 -13.32
C ILE A 63 18.20 5.37 -12.92
N LYS A 64 19.23 6.04 -12.42
CA LYS A 64 20.50 5.42 -11.99
C LYS A 64 20.48 5.08 -10.50
N ALA A 65 21.14 3.99 -10.13
CA ALA A 65 21.19 3.55 -8.74
C ALA A 65 21.78 4.61 -7.81
N GLU A 66 22.88 5.24 -8.21
CA GLU A 66 23.56 6.28 -7.42
C GLU A 66 22.64 7.45 -7.10
N ASP A 67 21.88 7.91 -8.09
CA ASP A 67 20.93 9.03 -7.94
C ASP A 67 19.73 8.61 -7.07
N MET A 68 19.21 7.39 -7.26
CA MET A 68 18.14 6.82 -6.41
C MET A 68 18.58 6.75 -4.94
N ILE A 69 19.82 6.34 -4.67
CA ILE A 69 20.34 6.24 -3.31
C ILE A 69 20.41 7.61 -2.64
N VAL A 70 20.91 8.63 -3.37
CA VAL A 70 20.96 10.00 -2.85
C VAL A 70 19.57 10.50 -2.52
N GLU A 71 18.61 10.37 -3.44
CA GLU A 71 17.23 10.80 -3.25
C GLU A 71 16.54 10.02 -2.12
N ALA A 72 16.75 8.70 -2.05
CA ALA A 72 16.21 7.83 -1.01
C ALA A 72 16.64 8.25 0.40
N ARG A 73 17.91 8.62 0.58
CA ARG A 73 18.42 9.11 1.87
C ARG A 73 17.74 10.43 2.29
N GLU A 74 17.44 11.31 1.33
CA GLU A 74 16.72 12.56 1.62
C GLU A 74 15.24 12.28 1.97
N ILE A 75 14.58 11.37 1.26
CA ILE A 75 13.21 10.94 1.58
C ILE A 75 13.17 10.31 2.98
N ALA A 76 14.09 9.42 3.31
CA ALA A 76 14.15 8.76 4.61
C ALA A 76 14.32 9.72 5.78
N LYS A 77 14.99 10.87 5.59
CA LYS A 77 15.20 11.90 6.62
C LYS A 77 13.94 12.69 6.97
N ILE A 78 12.90 12.66 6.12
CA ILE A 78 11.69 13.47 6.34
C ILE A 78 11.01 13.08 7.64
N HIS A 79 10.91 11.76 7.91
CA HIS A 79 10.29 11.24 9.12
C HIS A 79 10.74 9.79 9.38
N LYS A 80 10.74 9.36 10.66
CA LYS A 80 11.11 7.99 11.08
C LYS A 80 10.28 6.85 10.44
N ASN A 81 9.05 7.18 10.02
CA ASN A 81 8.11 6.22 9.43
C ASN A 81 8.24 6.11 7.89
N MET A 82 9.19 6.83 7.29
CA MET A 82 9.36 6.79 5.84
C MET A 82 9.84 5.43 5.37
N VAL A 83 9.23 4.99 4.27
CA VAL A 83 9.63 3.83 3.47
C VAL A 83 9.88 4.34 2.06
N VAL A 84 11.10 4.15 1.56
CA VAL A 84 11.45 4.65 0.22
C VAL A 84 10.95 3.69 -0.84
N LYS A 85 10.08 4.18 -1.72
CA LYS A 85 9.52 3.39 -2.80
C LYS A 85 10.43 3.45 -4.02
N ILE A 86 10.85 2.29 -4.53
CA ILE A 86 11.87 2.12 -5.58
C ILE A 86 11.26 1.27 -6.72
N PRO A 87 11.37 1.69 -8.00
CA PRO A 87 10.86 0.89 -9.11
C PRO A 87 11.66 -0.39 -9.32
N MET A 88 10.96 -1.47 -9.73
CA MET A 88 11.56 -2.79 -10.02
C MET A 88 12.39 -2.76 -11.31
N THR A 89 13.62 -2.34 -11.19
CA THR A 89 14.63 -2.29 -12.27
C THR A 89 15.98 -2.82 -11.77
N VAL A 90 16.89 -3.11 -12.67
CA VAL A 90 18.27 -3.49 -12.28
C VAL A 90 18.90 -2.40 -11.40
N GLU A 91 18.76 -1.15 -11.77
CA GLU A 91 19.30 -0.02 -11.00
C GLU A 91 18.56 0.15 -9.66
N GLY A 92 17.23 -0.06 -9.65
CA GLY A 92 16.44 -0.09 -8.41
C GLY A 92 16.93 -1.17 -7.43
N LEU A 93 17.19 -2.38 -7.90
CA LEU A 93 17.72 -3.46 -7.05
C LEU A 93 19.12 -3.14 -6.49
N LYS A 94 19.99 -2.51 -7.29
CA LYS A 94 21.29 -2.02 -6.79
C LYS A 94 21.09 -0.98 -5.66
N ALA A 95 20.17 -0.06 -5.84
CA ALA A 95 19.84 0.95 -4.82
C ALA A 95 19.29 0.28 -3.54
N VAL A 96 18.33 -0.64 -3.67
CA VAL A 96 17.75 -1.39 -2.54
C VAL A 96 18.83 -2.10 -1.73
N LYS A 97 19.77 -2.77 -2.39
CA LYS A 97 20.90 -3.46 -1.73
C LYS A 97 21.76 -2.53 -0.87
N VAL A 98 21.96 -1.28 -1.29
CA VAL A 98 22.74 -0.31 -0.53
C VAL A 98 21.89 0.21 0.64
N LEU A 99 20.63 0.62 0.37
CA LEU A 99 19.73 1.17 1.36
C LEU A 99 19.39 0.19 2.48
N SER A 100 19.24 -1.09 2.15
CA SER A 100 19.02 -2.16 3.13
C SER A 100 20.17 -2.29 4.15
N LYS A 101 21.44 -2.11 3.71
CA LYS A 101 22.60 -2.11 4.60
C LYS A 101 22.68 -0.87 5.49
N GLU A 102 22.01 0.20 5.09
CA GLU A 102 21.89 1.46 5.84
C GLU A 102 20.61 1.47 6.72
N GLU A 103 19.91 0.33 6.83
CA GLU A 103 18.66 0.17 7.59
C GLU A 103 17.54 1.10 7.11
N ILE A 104 17.65 1.61 5.87
CA ILE A 104 16.59 2.39 5.22
C ILE A 104 15.57 1.42 4.63
N LYS A 105 14.34 1.47 5.14
CA LYS A 105 13.23 0.63 4.66
C LYS A 105 12.86 0.98 3.23
N THR A 106 12.70 -0.05 2.40
CA THR A 106 12.33 0.11 1.00
C THR A 106 11.07 -0.67 0.64
N ASN A 107 10.30 -0.13 -0.30
CA ASN A 107 9.14 -0.75 -0.93
C ASN A 107 9.40 -0.85 -2.44
N VAL A 108 9.72 -2.05 -2.93
CA VAL A 108 9.94 -2.25 -4.36
C VAL A 108 8.61 -2.33 -5.08
N THR A 109 8.38 -1.40 -5.99
CA THR A 109 7.11 -1.20 -6.70
C THR A 109 7.17 -1.61 -8.17
N LEU A 110 5.99 -1.64 -8.82
CA LEU A 110 5.84 -2.06 -10.22
C LEU A 110 6.27 -3.52 -10.42
N ILE A 111 5.83 -4.38 -9.51
CA ILE A 111 6.05 -5.82 -9.58
C ILE A 111 4.87 -6.47 -10.29
N PHE A 112 5.16 -7.25 -11.34
CA PHE A 112 4.21 -7.95 -12.19
C PHE A 112 4.52 -9.44 -12.38
N SER A 113 5.55 -9.95 -11.68
CA SER A 113 5.88 -11.38 -11.66
C SER A 113 6.48 -11.81 -10.32
N ALA A 114 6.33 -13.09 -9.97
CA ALA A 114 6.91 -13.64 -8.75
C ALA A 114 8.45 -13.59 -8.77
N ASN A 115 9.07 -13.73 -9.94
CA ASN A 115 10.53 -13.59 -10.08
C ASN A 115 11.00 -12.18 -9.70
N GLN A 116 10.26 -11.14 -10.07
CA GLN A 116 10.56 -9.76 -9.66
C GLN A 116 10.48 -9.59 -8.15
N ALA A 117 9.44 -10.14 -7.51
CA ALA A 117 9.28 -10.09 -6.06
C ALA A 117 10.43 -10.81 -5.35
N LEU A 118 10.81 -11.99 -5.84
CA LEU A 118 11.91 -12.78 -5.27
C LEU A 118 13.26 -12.04 -5.39
N LEU A 119 13.54 -11.42 -6.53
CA LEU A 119 14.74 -10.60 -6.71
C LEU A 119 14.77 -9.40 -5.76
N ALA A 120 13.63 -8.71 -5.60
CA ALA A 120 13.52 -7.59 -4.70
C ALA A 120 13.75 -8.00 -3.22
N ALA A 121 13.15 -9.11 -2.80
CA ALA A 121 13.35 -9.65 -1.46
C ALA A 121 14.83 -10.02 -1.20
N ARG A 122 15.48 -10.68 -2.16
CA ARG A 122 16.91 -11.03 -2.05
C ARG A 122 17.85 -9.82 -2.12
N ALA A 123 17.42 -8.71 -2.71
CA ALA A 123 18.15 -7.44 -2.62
C ALA A 123 18.00 -6.75 -1.25
N GLY A 124 17.10 -7.20 -0.38
CA GLY A 124 16.87 -6.69 0.98
C GLY A 124 15.69 -5.72 1.08
N ALA A 125 14.72 -5.78 0.16
CA ALA A 125 13.51 -4.99 0.25
C ALA A 125 12.72 -5.33 1.52
N THR A 126 12.22 -4.31 2.24
CA THR A 126 11.31 -4.49 3.38
C THR A 126 9.92 -4.89 2.89
N TYR A 127 9.48 -4.28 1.80
CA TYR A 127 8.19 -4.53 1.16
C TYR A 127 8.34 -4.74 -0.34
N VAL A 128 7.43 -5.52 -0.90
CA VAL A 128 7.20 -5.63 -2.35
C VAL A 128 5.75 -5.26 -2.66
N SER A 129 5.55 -4.48 -3.72
CA SER A 129 4.20 -4.07 -4.15
C SER A 129 3.85 -4.68 -5.51
N PRO A 130 3.29 -5.91 -5.56
CA PRO A 130 2.72 -6.48 -6.78
C PRO A 130 1.40 -5.79 -7.14
N PHE A 131 1.23 -5.50 -8.44
CA PHE A 131 0.12 -4.70 -8.98
C PHE A 131 -0.97 -5.59 -9.59
N LEU A 132 -1.82 -6.21 -8.74
CA LEU A 132 -2.85 -7.13 -9.22
C LEU A 132 -3.83 -6.48 -10.20
N GLY A 133 -4.38 -5.31 -9.89
CA GLY A 133 -5.40 -4.70 -10.73
C GLY A 133 -4.92 -4.30 -12.13
N ARG A 134 -3.62 -3.99 -12.31
CA ARG A 134 -3.06 -3.75 -13.65
C ARG A 134 -2.91 -5.02 -14.47
N LEU A 135 -2.72 -6.17 -13.84
CA LEU A 135 -2.74 -7.47 -14.52
C LEU A 135 -4.15 -7.80 -14.98
N ASP A 136 -5.16 -7.54 -14.15
CA ASP A 136 -6.56 -7.73 -14.52
C ASP A 136 -6.96 -6.83 -15.70
N ASP A 137 -6.45 -5.59 -15.75
CA ASP A 137 -6.66 -4.66 -16.86
C ASP A 137 -6.23 -5.25 -18.23
N ILE A 138 -5.31 -6.22 -18.25
CA ILE A 138 -4.84 -6.92 -19.46
C ILE A 138 -5.29 -8.39 -19.51
N SER A 139 -6.34 -8.73 -18.78
CA SER A 139 -6.94 -10.08 -18.75
C SER A 139 -5.97 -11.17 -18.22
N THR A 140 -5.10 -10.81 -17.29
CA THR A 140 -4.23 -11.72 -16.57
C THR A 140 -4.67 -11.75 -15.11
N ASP A 141 -4.79 -12.93 -14.50
CA ASP A 141 -5.19 -13.05 -13.10
C ASP A 141 -4.13 -12.45 -12.15
N GLY A 142 -4.42 -11.25 -11.65
CA GLY A 142 -3.52 -10.54 -10.74
C GLY A 142 -3.48 -11.15 -9.35
N LEU A 143 -4.54 -11.85 -8.93
CA LEU A 143 -4.59 -12.52 -7.64
C LEU A 143 -3.65 -13.74 -7.61
N GLU A 144 -3.53 -14.47 -8.72
CA GLU A 144 -2.61 -15.59 -8.82
C GLU A 144 -1.14 -15.15 -8.61
N LEU A 145 -0.79 -13.93 -9.03
CA LEU A 145 0.52 -13.35 -8.71
C LEU A 145 0.71 -13.19 -7.20
N ILE A 146 -0.28 -12.66 -6.48
CA ILE A 146 -0.21 -12.47 -5.02
C ILE A 146 -0.01 -13.83 -4.33
N ARG A 147 -0.83 -14.83 -4.68
CA ARG A 147 -0.77 -16.19 -4.13
C ARG A 147 0.59 -16.82 -4.36
N THR A 148 1.09 -16.76 -5.59
CA THR A 148 2.40 -17.33 -5.95
C THR A 148 3.53 -16.68 -5.15
N ILE A 149 3.51 -15.36 -4.95
CA ILE A 149 4.54 -14.66 -4.15
C ILE A 149 4.45 -15.10 -2.69
N ALA A 150 3.24 -15.14 -2.12
CA ALA A 150 3.02 -15.56 -0.73
C ALA A 150 3.51 -17.00 -0.47
N ASP A 151 3.21 -17.93 -1.37
CA ASP A 151 3.67 -19.32 -1.28
C ASP A 151 5.20 -19.43 -1.35
N ILE A 152 5.84 -18.67 -2.24
CA ILE A 152 7.31 -18.63 -2.34
C ILE A 152 7.92 -18.07 -1.06
N PHE A 153 7.39 -16.96 -0.55
CA PHE A 153 7.93 -16.30 0.63
C PHE A 153 7.77 -17.19 1.86
N ALA A 154 6.62 -17.84 2.03
CA ALA A 154 6.38 -18.80 3.10
C ALA A 154 7.29 -20.04 2.99
N THR A 155 7.49 -20.58 1.78
CA THR A 155 8.33 -21.77 1.54
C THR A 155 9.81 -21.54 1.89
N HIS A 156 10.28 -20.31 1.73
CA HIS A 156 11.70 -19.96 1.87
C HIS A 156 11.99 -19.05 3.08
N ASP A 157 11.06 -18.91 4.01
CA ASP A 157 11.15 -18.07 5.21
C ASP A 157 11.68 -16.66 4.86
N ILE A 158 11.01 -16.00 3.89
CA ILE A 158 11.37 -14.65 3.44
C ILE A 158 10.55 -13.63 4.24
N ASP A 159 11.23 -12.77 5.00
CA ASP A 159 10.60 -11.75 5.87
C ASP A 159 10.07 -10.52 5.12
N THR A 160 10.34 -10.40 3.82
CA THR A 160 9.82 -9.29 3.00
C THR A 160 8.30 -9.35 2.93
N GLU A 161 7.61 -8.27 3.31
CA GLU A 161 6.16 -8.22 3.35
C GLU A 161 5.56 -7.85 2.00
N ILE A 162 4.41 -8.46 1.69
CA ILE A 162 3.66 -8.27 0.45
C ILE A 162 2.61 -7.17 0.66
N ILE A 163 2.72 -6.08 -0.10
CA ILE A 163 1.70 -5.03 -0.20
C ILE A 163 0.93 -5.23 -1.51
N SER A 164 -0.25 -5.85 -1.47
CA SER A 164 -1.13 -5.94 -2.63
C SER A 164 -1.52 -4.54 -3.08
N ALA A 165 -1.11 -4.15 -4.29
CA ALA A 165 -1.27 -2.81 -4.84
C ALA A 165 -2.18 -2.80 -6.09
N SER A 166 -2.69 -1.62 -6.45
CA SER A 166 -3.64 -1.49 -7.56
C SER A 166 -4.97 -2.21 -7.30
N VAL A 167 -5.42 -2.22 -6.04
CA VAL A 167 -6.73 -2.75 -5.63
C VAL A 167 -7.85 -1.92 -6.25
N ARG A 168 -8.87 -2.57 -6.82
CA ARG A 168 -9.94 -1.91 -7.59
C ARG A 168 -11.32 -1.97 -6.91
N HIS A 169 -11.58 -3.00 -6.11
CA HIS A 169 -12.89 -3.25 -5.51
C HIS A 169 -12.78 -4.13 -4.26
N PRO A 170 -13.83 -4.23 -3.42
CA PRO A 170 -13.81 -5.00 -2.17
C PRO A 170 -13.46 -6.48 -2.31
N ILE A 171 -13.82 -7.13 -3.43
CA ILE A 171 -13.50 -8.54 -3.66
C ILE A 171 -11.99 -8.74 -3.74
N HIS A 172 -11.24 -7.85 -4.41
CA HIS A 172 -9.76 -7.90 -4.40
C HIS A 172 -9.20 -7.93 -2.98
N VAL A 173 -9.78 -7.15 -2.06
CA VAL A 173 -9.31 -7.10 -0.66
C VAL A 173 -9.50 -8.44 0.03
N THR A 174 -10.69 -9.05 -0.11
CA THR A 174 -10.99 -10.36 0.45
C THR A 174 -10.07 -11.44 -0.11
N GLU A 175 -9.90 -11.44 -1.43
CA GLU A 175 -9.09 -12.45 -2.13
C GLU A 175 -7.59 -12.30 -1.82
N CYS A 176 -7.06 -11.07 -1.73
CA CYS A 176 -5.69 -10.82 -1.28
C CYS A 176 -5.46 -11.33 0.15
N ALA A 177 -6.45 -11.15 1.05
CA ALA A 177 -6.35 -11.68 2.41
C ALA A 177 -6.30 -13.21 2.43
N LEU A 178 -7.09 -13.88 1.59
CA LEU A 178 -7.08 -15.35 1.43
C LEU A 178 -5.81 -15.86 0.74
N ALA A 179 -5.23 -15.05 -0.15
CA ALA A 179 -4.00 -15.39 -0.85
C ALA A 179 -2.73 -15.25 0.00
N GLY A 180 -2.82 -14.73 1.22
CA GLY A 180 -1.68 -14.61 2.13
C GLY A 180 -0.90 -13.30 2.03
N ALA A 181 -1.48 -12.24 1.44
CA ALA A 181 -0.86 -10.91 1.47
C ALA A 181 -0.76 -10.38 2.91
N ASP A 182 0.34 -9.73 3.26
CA ASP A 182 0.53 -9.11 4.57
C ASP A 182 -0.26 -7.81 4.71
N ILE A 183 -0.32 -7.05 3.61
CA ILE A 183 -0.92 -5.74 3.53
C ILE A 183 -1.69 -5.62 2.19
N ALA A 184 -2.84 -4.95 2.23
CA ALA A 184 -3.46 -4.40 1.03
C ALA A 184 -3.43 -2.88 1.11
N THR A 185 -2.95 -2.20 0.06
CA THR A 185 -3.07 -0.76 -0.04
C THR A 185 -4.28 -0.41 -0.91
N VAL A 186 -5.26 0.24 -0.28
CA VAL A 186 -6.63 0.33 -0.76
C VAL A 186 -7.04 1.79 -0.96
N PRO A 187 -7.59 2.18 -2.12
CA PRO A 187 -8.16 3.51 -2.31
C PRO A 187 -9.31 3.80 -1.33
N TYR A 188 -9.48 5.06 -0.90
CA TYR A 188 -10.50 5.44 0.07
C TYR A 188 -11.93 5.00 -0.33
N ASN A 189 -12.28 5.20 -1.59
CA ASN A 189 -13.59 4.81 -2.10
C ASN A 189 -13.86 3.29 -1.99
N VAL A 190 -12.82 2.46 -2.08
CA VAL A 190 -12.96 1.02 -1.89
C VAL A 190 -13.11 0.69 -0.40
N ILE A 191 -12.35 1.36 0.49
CA ILE A 191 -12.53 1.23 1.95
C ILE A 191 -13.96 1.58 2.34
N GLU A 192 -14.49 2.68 1.82
CA GLU A 192 -15.88 3.09 2.05
C GLU A 192 -16.89 2.06 1.52
N GLN A 193 -16.66 1.48 0.33
CA GLN A 193 -17.51 0.43 -0.22
C GLN A 193 -17.54 -0.83 0.66
N MET A 194 -16.42 -1.19 1.30
CA MET A 194 -16.34 -2.36 2.19
C MET A 194 -17.25 -2.25 3.42
N THR A 195 -17.67 -1.04 3.82
CA THR A 195 -18.59 -0.84 4.93
C THR A 195 -20.06 -1.01 4.53
N LYS A 196 -20.39 -1.01 3.24
CA LYS A 196 -21.77 -0.99 2.74
C LYS A 196 -22.30 -2.40 2.49
N HIS A 197 -23.41 -2.73 3.15
CA HIS A 197 -24.11 -3.99 2.90
C HIS A 197 -25.63 -3.80 3.11
N PRO A 198 -26.49 -4.21 2.17
CA PRO A 198 -27.95 -4.03 2.27
C PRO A 198 -28.55 -4.63 3.54
N LEU A 199 -28.06 -5.79 3.99
CA LEU A 199 -28.57 -6.42 5.22
C LEU A 199 -28.16 -5.66 6.48
N THR A 200 -27.04 -4.97 6.49
CA THR A 200 -26.64 -4.09 7.61
C THR A 200 -27.60 -2.93 7.74
N GLU A 201 -27.94 -2.26 6.64
CA GLU A 201 -28.89 -1.16 6.61
C GLU A 201 -30.30 -1.61 7.05
N GLN A 202 -30.78 -2.72 6.50
CA GLN A 202 -32.05 -3.34 6.89
C GLN A 202 -32.09 -3.74 8.38
N GLY A 203 -30.97 -4.29 8.87
CA GLY A 203 -30.82 -4.68 10.28
C GLY A 203 -30.91 -3.48 11.21
N ILE A 204 -30.21 -2.39 10.90
CA ILE A 204 -30.25 -1.14 11.67
C ILE A 204 -31.67 -0.57 11.70
N GLU A 205 -32.33 -0.49 10.56
CA GLU A 205 -33.72 0.01 10.48
C GLU A 205 -34.70 -0.86 11.28
N LYS A 206 -34.53 -2.18 11.24
CA LYS A 206 -35.34 -3.10 12.05
C LYS A 206 -35.11 -2.86 13.54
N PHE A 207 -33.85 -2.82 13.98
CA PHE A 207 -33.53 -2.62 15.41
C PHE A 207 -34.06 -1.27 15.91
N LYS A 208 -33.98 -0.22 15.08
CA LYS A 208 -34.53 1.08 15.40
C LYS A 208 -36.07 1.02 15.63
N LYS A 209 -36.79 0.38 14.70
CA LYS A 209 -38.25 0.21 14.82
C LYS A 209 -38.65 -0.62 16.07
N ASP A 210 -37.94 -1.71 16.33
CA ASP A 210 -38.19 -2.57 17.49
C ASP A 210 -37.97 -1.78 18.81
N TYR A 211 -36.88 -0.98 18.86
CA TYR A 211 -36.60 -0.11 20.02
C TYR A 211 -37.65 0.95 20.23
N GLU A 212 -38.03 1.69 19.19
CA GLU A 212 -39.05 2.75 19.23
C GLU A 212 -40.41 2.20 19.65
N ALA A 213 -40.76 0.98 19.25
CA ALA A 213 -42.04 0.35 19.64
C ALA A 213 -42.16 0.07 21.15
N VAL A 214 -41.02 -0.17 21.82
CA VAL A 214 -41.02 -0.52 23.26
C VAL A 214 -40.74 0.70 24.15
N PHE A 215 -39.81 1.55 23.74
CA PHE A 215 -39.29 2.64 24.61
C PHE A 215 -39.72 4.03 24.17
N GLY A 216 -40.41 4.16 23.05
CA GLY A 216 -40.77 5.47 22.47
C GLY A 216 -39.56 6.20 21.87
N LYS A 217 -39.81 7.38 21.28
CA LYS A 217 -38.74 8.25 20.75
C LYS A 217 -38.00 8.95 21.87
#